data_edffc47a4211f62b1e051e667223b34d
#
_entry.id   edffc47a4211f62b1e051e667223b34d
#
_cell.length_a   1.000
_cell.length_b   1.000
_cell.length_c   1.000
_cell.angle_alpha   90.00
_cell.angle_beta   90.00
_cell.angle_gamma   90.00
#
_symmetry.space_group_name_H-M   'P 1'
#
loop_
_entity.id
_entity.type
_entity.pdbx_description
1 polymer ?
#
loop_
_entity_poly.entity_id
_entity_poly.type
_entity_poly.pdbx_seq_one_letter_code
_entity_poly.pdbx_strand_id
1 'polypeptide(L)'
;MTKVVLQKFLNTLFYSLLGEPKMGNVKPNMPEEIARLFKKHHYALVGRHSGVKLCHWLKESIKHNRVCYKQKFYGIHSHRCLQMTPVLAWCTHNCIFCWRPMEGFLGTELPQPWDDPAFIVEESIKAQRKLLSGYWGVKDQINVKKLEEAMEPKHAAISLSGEPMLYPYMGDLVEEFHKRGFTTFIVTNGTVPERLEELIKDDKLPTQLYVSLTAPDIETYNRVNIPMIPDGWERIIKTLDLMEELPTRTVIRLTLVKDENMHNPKGYAELIMKAKPMFVEAKAYMFVGFSRNRLTINNMPKHEEIKAFAEELVKYLPGYHIEDEYQPSRVVLIMRDDISKEGRFIKH
;
A
#
# COMPACT_ATOMS: atom_id res chain seq x y z
N MET A 1 9.35 28.05 12.92
CA MET A 1 9.53 26.57 12.97
C MET A 1 8.15 25.92 12.99
N THR A 2 7.86 25.03 12.07
CA THR A 2 6.58 24.30 12.08
C THR A 2 6.54 23.33 13.26
N LYS A 3 5.33 23.04 13.78
CA LYS A 3 5.10 22.10 14.90
C LYS A 3 5.79 20.74 14.69
N VAL A 4 5.89 20.30 13.43
CA VAL A 4 6.56 19.08 12.99
C VAL A 4 8.07 19.14 13.17
N VAL A 5 8.71 20.26 12.81
CA VAL A 5 10.16 20.44 12.96
C VAL A 5 10.59 20.47 14.43
N LEU A 6 9.80 21.14 15.29
CA LEU A 6 10.06 21.15 16.73
C LEU A 6 9.93 19.75 17.34
N GLN A 7 8.89 19.00 16.93
CA GLN A 7 8.69 17.62 17.42
C GLN A 7 9.81 16.68 16.97
N LYS A 8 10.28 16.82 15.72
CA LYS A 8 11.43 16.04 15.22
C LYS A 8 12.68 16.31 16.04
N PHE A 9 12.95 17.58 16.34
CA PHE A 9 14.09 17.99 17.18
C PHE A 9 13.96 17.43 18.61
N LEU A 10 12.78 17.51 19.21
CA LEU A 10 12.51 16.94 20.54
C LEU A 10 12.65 15.42 20.58
N ASN A 11 12.17 14.70 19.55
CA ASN A 11 12.34 13.26 19.46
C ASN A 11 13.81 12.86 19.30
N THR A 12 14.58 13.58 18.46
CA THR A 12 16.02 13.34 18.30
C THR A 12 16.76 13.58 19.61
N LEU A 13 16.43 14.64 20.33
CA LEU A 13 17.03 14.94 21.65
C LEU A 13 16.65 13.89 22.69
N PHE A 14 15.39 13.43 22.69
CA PHE A 14 14.89 12.40 23.60
C PHE A 14 15.61 11.07 23.41
N TYR A 15 15.78 10.61 22.15
CA TYR A 15 16.50 9.36 21.87
C TYR A 15 18.02 9.47 22.07
N SER A 16 18.60 10.65 21.87
CA SER A 16 20.02 10.86 22.18
C SER A 16 20.32 10.82 23.69
N LEU A 17 19.34 11.18 24.53
CA LEU A 17 19.47 11.20 25.99
C LEU A 17 19.08 9.86 26.64
N LEU A 18 18.10 9.12 26.11
CA LEU A 18 17.53 7.95 26.75
C LEU A 18 17.85 6.63 26.00
N GLY A 19 18.53 6.70 24.85
CA GLY A 19 18.75 5.55 23.98
C GLY A 19 17.49 5.18 23.18
N GLU A 20 17.69 4.52 22.04
CA GLU A 20 16.58 4.03 21.22
C GLU A 20 15.75 2.96 21.95
N PRO A 21 14.41 3.04 21.91
CA PRO A 21 13.57 2.03 22.54
C PRO A 21 13.72 0.67 21.83
N LYS A 22 14.04 -0.37 22.59
CA LYS A 22 14.11 -1.74 22.06
C LYS A 22 12.70 -2.28 21.81
N MET A 23 12.53 -3.14 20.80
CA MET A 23 11.29 -3.86 20.54
C MET A 23 10.79 -4.56 21.81
N GLY A 24 9.54 -4.35 22.20
CA GLY A 24 8.94 -4.89 23.44
C GLY A 24 8.76 -3.87 24.57
N ASN A 25 9.48 -2.75 24.55
CA ASN A 25 9.37 -1.71 25.60
C ASN A 25 8.46 -0.53 25.20
N VAL A 26 8.03 -0.46 23.93
CA VAL A 26 7.18 0.62 23.43
C VAL A 26 5.72 0.17 23.49
N LYS A 27 4.90 0.87 24.27
CA LYS A 27 3.47 0.60 24.35
C LYS A 27 2.78 1.16 23.08
N PRO A 28 1.97 0.34 22.37
CA PRO A 28 1.20 0.84 21.23
C PRO A 28 0.26 2.00 21.60
N ASN A 29 0.07 2.95 20.68
CA ASN A 29 -0.90 4.05 20.80
C ASN A 29 -2.34 3.58 20.54
N MET A 30 -2.65 2.33 20.78
CA MET A 30 -3.97 1.74 20.57
C MET A 30 -4.42 0.96 21.80
N PRO A 31 -5.75 0.79 22.03
CA PRO A 31 -6.27 -0.06 23.06
C PRO A 31 -5.72 -1.48 22.97
N GLU A 32 -5.55 -2.15 24.13
CA GLU A 32 -4.97 -3.50 24.17
C GLU A 32 -5.82 -4.53 23.41
N GLU A 33 -7.13 -4.38 23.40
CA GLU A 33 -8.04 -5.23 22.64
C GLU A 33 -7.81 -5.13 21.14
N ILE A 34 -7.55 -3.92 20.61
CA ILE A 34 -7.21 -3.68 19.23
C ILE A 34 -5.83 -4.25 18.90
N ALA A 35 -4.86 -4.05 19.80
CA ALA A 35 -3.54 -4.67 19.65
C ALA A 35 -3.62 -6.21 19.59
N ARG A 36 -4.47 -6.81 20.44
CA ARG A 36 -4.74 -8.26 20.45
C ARG A 36 -5.44 -8.70 19.15
N LEU A 37 -6.38 -7.93 18.64
CA LEU A 37 -7.06 -8.20 17.36
C LEU A 37 -6.04 -8.29 16.22
N PHE A 38 -5.16 -7.31 16.06
CA PHE A 38 -4.12 -7.36 15.04
C PHE A 38 -3.17 -8.55 15.20
N LYS A 39 -2.70 -8.83 16.41
CA LYS A 39 -1.84 -9.99 16.71
C LYS A 39 -2.52 -11.32 16.34
N LYS A 40 -3.81 -11.49 16.69
CA LYS A 40 -4.63 -12.67 16.33
C LYS A 40 -4.68 -12.89 14.81
N HIS A 41 -4.64 -11.81 14.03
CA HIS A 41 -4.63 -11.84 12.57
C HIS A 41 -3.21 -11.82 11.98
N HIS A 42 -2.20 -12.24 12.76
CA HIS A 42 -0.80 -12.40 12.34
C HIS A 42 -0.12 -11.10 11.90
N TYR A 43 -0.48 -9.96 12.49
CA TYR A 43 0.29 -8.74 12.39
C TYR A 43 1.36 -8.72 13.49
N ALA A 44 2.59 -8.38 13.13
CA ALA A 44 3.59 -7.98 14.10
C ALA A 44 3.46 -6.47 14.31
N LEU A 45 3.21 -6.06 15.54
CA LEU A 45 3.18 -4.64 15.90
C LEU A 45 4.62 -4.12 15.96
N VAL A 46 4.84 -2.94 15.44
CA VAL A 46 6.12 -2.25 15.41
C VAL A 46 5.95 -0.89 16.07
N GLY A 47 6.67 -0.66 17.16
CA GLY A 47 6.56 0.58 17.92
C GLY A 47 5.13 0.88 18.37
N ARG A 48 4.76 2.17 18.28
CA ARG A 48 3.47 2.70 18.78
C ARG A 48 2.31 2.51 17.84
N HIS A 49 2.56 2.60 16.52
CA HIS A 49 1.48 2.75 15.53
C HIS A 49 1.71 1.97 14.22
N SER A 50 2.89 1.34 14.09
CA SER A 50 3.27 0.65 12.86
C SER A 50 3.01 -0.85 12.94
N GLY A 51 3.05 -1.53 11.80
CA GLY A 51 2.88 -2.98 11.75
C GLY A 51 3.42 -3.63 10.48
N VAL A 52 3.75 -4.91 10.62
CA VAL A 52 4.25 -5.79 9.55
C VAL A 52 3.40 -7.05 9.49
N LYS A 53 3.19 -7.56 8.28
CA LYS A 53 2.56 -8.87 8.06
C LYS A 53 3.15 -9.52 6.82
N LEU A 54 3.39 -10.83 6.87
CA LEU A 54 3.84 -11.56 5.69
C LEU A 54 2.78 -11.52 4.58
N CYS A 55 3.16 -10.97 3.43
CA CYS A 55 2.32 -10.96 2.25
C CYS A 55 1.98 -12.39 1.80
N HIS A 56 0.76 -12.61 1.29
CA HIS A 56 0.34 -13.88 0.72
C HIS A 56 1.34 -14.36 -0.37
N TRP A 57 1.68 -13.50 -1.31
CA TRP A 57 2.57 -13.84 -2.42
C TRP A 57 4.02 -14.09 -2.01
N LEU A 58 4.50 -13.47 -0.92
CA LEU A 58 5.79 -13.82 -0.33
C LEU A 58 5.77 -15.29 0.12
N LYS A 59 4.71 -15.69 0.84
CA LYS A 59 4.54 -17.08 1.32
C LYS A 59 4.41 -18.07 0.16
N GLU A 60 3.62 -17.72 -0.85
CA GLU A 60 3.45 -18.53 -2.06
C GLU A 60 4.75 -18.66 -2.86
N SER A 61 5.57 -17.61 -2.87
CA SER A 61 6.88 -17.65 -3.56
C SER A 61 7.86 -18.59 -2.88
N ILE A 62 7.88 -18.60 -1.53
CA ILE A 62 8.74 -19.51 -0.76
C ILE A 62 8.23 -20.95 -0.83
N LYS A 63 6.90 -21.18 -0.72
CA LYS A 63 6.32 -22.53 -0.65
C LYS A 63 6.16 -23.20 -2.01
N HIS A 64 5.71 -22.44 -3.00
CA HIS A 64 5.19 -23.01 -4.26
C HIS A 64 5.82 -22.38 -5.50
N ASN A 65 6.86 -21.54 -5.34
CA ASN A 65 7.49 -20.78 -6.42
C ASN A 65 6.53 -19.89 -7.23
N ARG A 66 5.32 -19.63 -6.70
CA ARG A 66 4.36 -18.71 -7.32
C ARG A 66 4.75 -17.28 -7.03
N VAL A 67 4.57 -16.39 -8.00
CA VAL A 67 5.00 -15.00 -7.88
C VAL A 67 3.82 -14.03 -7.75
N CYS A 68 4.07 -12.84 -7.22
CA CYS A 68 3.14 -11.74 -7.22
C CYS A 68 3.02 -11.13 -8.63
N TYR A 69 1.88 -10.59 -8.99
CA TYR A 69 1.72 -9.85 -10.23
C TYR A 69 2.72 -8.68 -10.37
N LYS A 70 3.10 -8.04 -9.26
CA LYS A 70 4.14 -6.99 -9.28
C LYS A 70 5.51 -7.51 -9.74
N GLN A 71 5.84 -8.78 -9.49
CA GLN A 71 7.03 -9.41 -10.05
C GLN A 71 6.92 -9.53 -11.57
N LYS A 72 5.76 -9.98 -12.07
CA LYS A 72 5.50 -10.08 -13.50
C LYS A 72 5.52 -8.70 -14.18
N PHE A 73 4.86 -7.72 -13.58
CA PHE A 73 4.68 -6.40 -14.18
C PHE A 73 5.90 -5.48 -14.04
N TYR A 74 6.58 -5.53 -12.89
CA TYR A 74 7.59 -4.53 -12.54
C TYR A 74 8.96 -5.11 -12.17
N GLY A 75 9.14 -6.44 -12.24
CA GLY A 75 10.42 -7.11 -12.01
C GLY A 75 10.86 -7.30 -10.56
N ILE A 76 10.02 -6.91 -9.57
CA ILE A 76 10.38 -7.09 -8.15
C ILE A 76 10.46 -8.57 -7.74
N HIS A 77 11.19 -8.87 -6.68
CA HIS A 77 11.26 -10.22 -6.13
C HIS A 77 10.20 -10.42 -5.03
N SER A 78 9.13 -11.20 -5.31
CA SER A 78 7.98 -11.39 -4.41
C SER A 78 8.37 -11.86 -3.02
N HIS A 79 9.35 -12.76 -2.89
CA HIS A 79 9.84 -13.29 -1.62
C HIS A 79 10.67 -12.28 -0.81
N ARG A 80 11.15 -11.20 -1.44
CA ARG A 80 11.93 -10.13 -0.79
C ARG A 80 11.09 -8.89 -0.44
N CYS A 81 9.75 -9.02 -0.48
CA CYS A 81 8.84 -7.92 -0.19
C CYS A 81 8.57 -7.81 1.32
N LEU A 82 8.86 -6.66 1.91
CA LEU A 82 8.44 -6.27 3.25
C LEU A 82 7.10 -5.54 3.15
N GLN A 83 6.02 -6.19 3.58
CA GLN A 83 4.70 -5.56 3.64
C GLN A 83 4.49 -4.93 5.02
N MET A 84 4.45 -3.61 5.06
CA MET A 84 4.35 -2.84 6.29
C MET A 84 3.41 -1.65 6.16
N THR A 85 3.13 -1.01 7.28
CA THR A 85 2.47 0.30 7.35
C THR A 85 2.99 1.07 8.57
N PRO A 86 3.23 2.38 8.46
CA PRO A 86 3.48 3.22 9.62
C PRO A 86 2.18 3.62 10.34
N VAL A 87 0.99 3.28 9.78
CA VAL A 87 -0.32 3.69 10.30
C VAL A 87 -1.26 2.48 10.30
N LEU A 88 -1.14 1.63 11.33
CA LEU A 88 -1.81 0.33 11.34
C LEU A 88 -3.33 0.43 11.55
N ALA A 89 -3.78 1.30 12.47
CA ALA A 89 -5.15 1.34 12.96
C ALA A 89 -5.88 2.68 12.69
N TRP A 90 -5.38 3.50 11.75
CA TRP A 90 -6.00 4.79 11.40
C TRP A 90 -6.16 4.90 9.89
N CYS A 91 -7.33 5.32 9.46
CA CYS A 91 -7.67 5.47 8.04
C CYS A 91 -8.74 6.55 7.91
N THR A 92 -8.81 7.19 6.76
CA THR A 92 -9.84 8.17 6.39
C THR A 92 -11.06 7.53 5.72
N HIS A 93 -11.00 6.21 5.44
CA HIS A 93 -12.06 5.45 4.78
C HIS A 93 -12.44 4.19 5.56
N ASN A 94 -13.71 3.79 5.43
CA ASN A 94 -14.27 2.51 5.87
C ASN A 94 -14.75 1.67 4.67
N CYS A 95 -13.91 1.47 3.65
CA CYS A 95 -14.28 0.82 2.40
C CYS A 95 -14.94 -0.54 2.59
N ILE A 96 -16.07 -0.79 1.89
CA ILE A 96 -16.79 -2.07 1.98
C ILE A 96 -15.93 -3.27 1.60
N PHE A 97 -14.96 -3.10 0.70
CA PHE A 97 -14.05 -4.14 0.22
C PHE A 97 -12.78 -4.32 1.08
N CYS A 98 -12.60 -3.53 2.13
CA CYS A 98 -11.39 -3.62 2.96
C CYS A 98 -11.29 -4.97 3.66
N TRP A 99 -10.25 -5.73 3.37
CA TRP A 99 -10.03 -7.04 3.97
C TRP A 99 -9.42 -7.00 5.38
N ARG A 100 -9.08 -5.82 5.86
CA ARG A 100 -8.49 -5.60 7.18
C ARG A 100 -9.57 -5.47 8.26
N PRO A 101 -9.21 -5.67 9.53
CA PRO A 101 -10.14 -5.49 10.64
C PRO A 101 -10.43 -3.99 10.83
N MET A 102 -11.39 -3.46 10.05
CA MET A 102 -11.82 -2.06 10.15
C MET A 102 -12.46 -1.74 11.51
N GLU A 103 -12.99 -2.76 12.18
CA GLU A 103 -13.49 -2.69 13.55
C GLU A 103 -12.37 -2.29 14.55
N GLY A 104 -11.11 -2.38 14.10
CA GLY A 104 -9.93 -1.92 14.83
C GLY A 104 -9.43 -0.53 14.40
N PHE A 105 -10.13 0.18 13.50
CA PHE A 105 -9.74 1.53 13.13
C PHE A 105 -10.19 2.54 14.19
N LEU A 106 -9.25 3.42 14.57
CA LEU A 106 -9.36 4.30 15.72
C LEU A 106 -9.65 5.76 15.35
N GLY A 107 -9.70 6.08 14.04
CA GLY A 107 -10.00 7.41 13.55
C GLY A 107 -9.20 7.81 12.32
N THR A 108 -9.28 9.09 11.99
CA THR A 108 -8.75 9.70 10.76
C THR A 108 -7.42 10.42 10.95
N GLU A 109 -6.90 10.47 12.18
CA GLU A 109 -5.66 11.14 12.54
C GLU A 109 -4.76 10.20 13.34
N LEU A 110 -3.46 10.20 13.04
CA LEU A 110 -2.47 9.44 13.79
C LEU A 110 -2.07 10.23 15.06
N PRO A 111 -2.37 9.71 16.29
CA PRO A 111 -2.05 10.43 17.52
C PRO A 111 -0.56 10.41 17.82
N GLN A 112 -0.09 11.46 18.50
CA GLN A 112 1.27 11.52 19.06
C GLN A 112 1.41 10.62 20.31
N PRO A 113 2.65 10.24 20.70
CA PRO A 113 3.90 10.51 20.00
C PRO A 113 4.09 9.60 18.78
N TRP A 114 4.78 10.11 17.77
CA TRP A 114 5.13 9.34 16.57
C TRP A 114 6.51 8.71 16.70
N ASP A 115 6.66 7.49 16.20
CA ASP A 115 7.94 6.80 16.17
C ASP A 115 8.87 7.39 15.10
N ASP A 116 10.17 7.30 15.34
CA ASP A 116 11.20 7.72 14.42
C ASP A 116 11.23 6.83 13.15
N PRO A 117 11.44 7.39 11.93
CA PRO A 117 11.52 6.64 10.70
C PRO A 117 12.57 5.52 10.68
N ALA A 118 13.80 5.79 11.17
CA ALA A 118 14.86 4.79 11.18
C ALA A 118 14.51 3.63 12.13
N PHE A 119 13.92 3.93 13.29
CA PHE A 119 13.38 2.93 14.21
C PHE A 119 12.29 2.07 13.55
N ILE A 120 11.33 2.69 12.86
CA ILE A 120 10.25 1.94 12.17
C ILE A 120 10.83 0.98 11.13
N VAL A 121 11.80 1.43 10.32
CA VAL A 121 12.43 0.59 9.28
C VAL A 121 13.16 -0.58 9.91
N GLU A 122 14.01 -0.33 10.91
CA GLU A 122 14.80 -1.37 11.57
C GLU A 122 13.92 -2.43 12.23
N GLU A 123 12.95 -1.99 13.03
CA GLU A 123 12.06 -2.90 13.74
C GLU A 123 11.09 -3.64 12.77
N SER A 124 10.72 -3.04 11.63
CA SER A 124 9.95 -3.73 10.61
C SER A 124 10.74 -4.87 9.96
N ILE A 125 12.02 -4.67 9.69
CA ILE A 125 12.90 -5.74 9.16
C ILE A 125 13.06 -6.86 10.19
N LYS A 126 13.30 -6.54 11.46
CA LYS A 126 13.39 -7.51 12.55
C LYS A 126 12.08 -8.29 12.71
N ALA A 127 10.94 -7.59 12.66
CA ALA A 127 9.62 -8.20 12.75
C ALA A 127 9.36 -9.18 11.59
N GLN A 128 9.72 -8.83 10.34
CA GLN A 128 9.59 -9.76 9.21
C GLN A 128 10.45 -11.00 9.39
N ARG A 129 11.72 -10.84 9.79
CA ARG A 129 12.62 -11.97 10.07
C ARG A 129 12.03 -12.90 11.13
N LYS A 130 11.48 -12.34 12.20
CA LYS A 130 10.79 -13.11 13.25
C LYS A 130 9.57 -13.86 12.70
N LEU A 131 8.75 -13.23 11.86
CA LEU A 131 7.59 -13.89 11.24
C LEU A 131 8.01 -15.01 10.26
N LEU A 132 9.19 -14.91 9.65
CA LEU A 132 9.74 -15.93 8.74
C LEU A 132 10.42 -17.07 9.48
N SER A 133 10.84 -16.91 10.74
CA SER A 133 11.65 -17.90 11.46
C SER A 133 11.00 -19.28 11.55
N GLY A 134 9.66 -19.35 11.63
CA GLY A 134 8.93 -20.62 11.67
C GLY A 134 9.05 -21.47 10.40
N TYR A 135 9.41 -20.87 9.27
CA TYR A 135 9.60 -21.61 8.00
C TYR A 135 10.84 -22.51 8.00
N TRP A 136 11.84 -22.25 8.85
CA TRP A 136 12.99 -23.13 9.03
C TRP A 136 12.62 -24.52 9.54
N GLY A 137 11.53 -24.65 10.28
CA GLY A 137 11.00 -25.93 10.74
C GLY A 137 10.41 -26.82 9.66
N VAL A 138 10.15 -26.28 8.45
CA VAL A 138 9.57 -27.00 7.31
C VAL A 138 10.42 -26.83 6.03
N LYS A 139 11.74 -26.68 6.19
CA LYS A 139 12.69 -26.42 5.10
C LYS A 139 12.62 -27.43 3.95
N ASP A 140 12.28 -28.68 4.26
CA ASP A 140 12.19 -29.75 3.24
C ASP A 140 10.96 -29.62 2.32
N GLN A 141 10.01 -28.72 2.66
CA GLN A 141 8.77 -28.46 1.92
C GLN A 141 8.75 -27.10 1.22
N ILE A 142 9.86 -26.38 1.23
CA ILE A 142 9.93 -25.00 0.72
C ILE A 142 11.19 -24.77 -0.11
N ASN A 143 11.22 -23.65 -0.82
CA ASN A 143 12.42 -23.17 -1.47
C ASN A 143 13.31 -22.45 -0.44
N VAL A 144 14.31 -23.15 0.08
CA VAL A 144 15.23 -22.65 1.13
C VAL A 144 15.98 -21.41 0.66
N LYS A 145 16.47 -21.38 -0.58
CA LYS A 145 17.17 -20.21 -1.13
C LYS A 145 16.28 -18.96 -1.09
N LYS A 146 15.00 -19.10 -1.47
CA LYS A 146 14.06 -17.97 -1.37
C LYS A 146 13.75 -17.56 0.08
N LEU A 147 13.75 -18.50 1.01
CA LEU A 147 13.62 -18.17 2.44
C LEU A 147 14.83 -17.37 2.93
N GLU A 148 16.05 -17.79 2.59
CA GLU A 148 17.29 -17.07 2.91
C GLU A 148 17.26 -15.66 2.34
N GLU A 149 16.93 -15.51 1.05
CA GLU A 149 16.79 -14.21 0.41
C GLU A 149 15.68 -13.34 1.04
N ALA A 150 14.58 -13.94 1.54
CA ALA A 150 13.48 -13.23 2.21
C ALA A 150 13.87 -12.69 3.58
N MET A 151 14.89 -13.26 4.25
CA MET A 151 15.45 -12.69 5.49
C MET A 151 16.16 -11.35 5.25
N GLU A 152 16.47 -11.04 4.00
CA GLU A 152 17.07 -9.80 3.51
C GLU A 152 16.10 -9.09 2.54
N PRO A 153 15.01 -8.46 3.03
CA PRO A 153 14.03 -7.81 2.17
C PRO A 153 14.67 -6.66 1.38
N LYS A 154 14.12 -6.39 0.19
CA LYS A 154 14.59 -5.35 -0.74
C LYS A 154 13.48 -4.43 -1.25
N HIS A 155 12.22 -4.77 -0.99
CA HIS A 155 11.07 -4.04 -1.50
C HIS A 155 10.13 -3.70 -0.34
N ALA A 156 10.02 -2.42 0.02
CA ALA A 156 9.09 -1.97 1.06
C ALA A 156 7.72 -1.63 0.44
N ALA A 157 6.74 -2.49 0.71
CA ALA A 157 5.35 -2.23 0.33
C ALA A 157 4.62 -1.55 1.50
N ILE A 158 4.59 -0.22 1.47
CA ILE A 158 3.93 0.63 2.48
C ILE A 158 2.43 0.69 2.15
N SER A 159 1.72 -0.40 2.48
CA SER A 159 0.37 -0.66 1.96
C SER A 159 -0.45 -1.62 2.82
N LEU A 160 0.03 -1.93 4.03
CA LEU A 160 -0.54 -3.04 4.78
C LEU A 160 -1.92 -2.75 5.35
N SER A 161 -2.12 -1.64 6.04
CA SER A 161 -3.37 -1.27 6.70
C SER A 161 -3.38 0.23 6.99
N GLY A 162 -4.56 0.81 7.23
CA GLY A 162 -4.71 2.23 7.45
C GLY A 162 -4.38 3.07 6.20
N GLU A 163 -4.30 4.38 6.39
CA GLU A 163 -3.83 5.31 5.36
C GLU A 163 -2.40 5.75 5.68
N PRO A 164 -1.39 5.26 4.93
CA PRO A 164 0.01 5.51 5.28
C PRO A 164 0.39 7.00 5.25
N MET A 165 -0.26 7.81 4.41
CA MET A 165 0.06 9.23 4.28
C MET A 165 -0.36 10.06 5.52
N LEU A 166 -1.06 9.48 6.49
CA LEU A 166 -1.29 10.10 7.81
C LEU A 166 -0.02 10.17 8.66
N TYR A 167 1.03 9.38 8.32
CA TYR A 167 2.30 9.45 9.03
C TYR A 167 3.07 10.72 8.64
N PRO A 168 3.38 11.62 9.59
CA PRO A 168 3.93 12.95 9.25
C PRO A 168 5.36 12.91 8.72
N TYR A 169 6.14 11.87 9.02
CA TYR A 169 7.51 11.71 8.55
C TYR A 169 7.61 10.71 7.39
N MET A 170 6.61 10.68 6.48
CA MET A 170 6.58 9.73 5.38
C MET A 170 7.77 9.89 4.43
N GLY A 171 8.18 11.12 4.15
CA GLY A 171 9.36 11.38 3.31
C GLY A 171 10.66 10.84 3.94
N ASP A 172 10.84 11.07 5.24
CA ASP A 172 11.99 10.53 5.98
C ASP A 172 11.95 8.98 6.04
N LEU A 173 10.75 8.39 6.13
CA LEU A 173 10.59 6.92 6.10
C LEU A 173 10.99 6.34 4.74
N VAL A 174 10.61 6.98 3.65
CA VAL A 174 11.04 6.60 2.29
C VAL A 174 12.55 6.72 2.15
N GLU A 175 13.13 7.82 2.59
CA GLU A 175 14.58 8.07 2.56
C GLU A 175 15.34 7.01 3.37
N GLU A 176 14.86 6.64 4.56
CA GLU A 176 15.49 5.61 5.40
C GLU A 176 15.46 4.21 4.74
N PHE A 177 14.39 3.88 4.01
CA PHE A 177 14.36 2.68 3.17
C PHE A 177 15.35 2.76 2.02
N HIS A 178 15.41 3.89 1.31
CA HIS A 178 16.34 4.10 0.18
C HIS A 178 17.80 4.03 0.61
N LYS A 179 18.19 4.63 1.76
CA LYS A 179 19.54 4.51 2.35
C LYS A 179 19.97 3.07 2.59
N ARG A 180 19.02 2.16 2.81
CA ARG A 180 19.26 0.72 3.01
C ARG A 180 19.12 -0.10 1.72
N GLY A 181 19.02 0.56 0.56
CA GLY A 181 18.94 -0.06 -0.77
C GLY A 181 17.60 -0.74 -1.05
N PHE A 182 16.51 -0.29 -0.44
CA PHE A 182 15.17 -0.75 -0.76
C PHE A 182 14.56 0.05 -1.91
N THR A 183 13.74 -0.61 -2.70
CA THR A 183 12.69 0.08 -3.48
C THR A 183 11.45 0.24 -2.63
N THR A 184 10.75 1.36 -2.78
CA THR A 184 9.59 1.72 -1.96
C THR A 184 8.32 1.86 -2.78
N PHE A 185 7.21 1.33 -2.26
CA PHE A 185 5.89 1.35 -2.86
C PHE A 185 4.89 1.92 -1.86
N ILE A 186 4.53 3.19 -2.00
CA ILE A 186 3.45 3.77 -1.21
C ILE A 186 2.12 3.47 -1.91
N VAL A 187 1.15 2.95 -1.16
CA VAL A 187 -0.23 2.78 -1.63
C VAL A 187 -1.14 3.60 -0.74
N THR A 188 -1.62 4.70 -1.26
CA THR A 188 -2.51 5.64 -0.58
C THR A 188 -3.93 5.58 -1.15
N ASN A 189 -4.89 6.00 -0.36
CA ASN A 189 -6.26 6.25 -0.81
C ASN A 189 -6.45 7.67 -1.40
N GLY A 190 -5.40 8.49 -1.40
CA GLY A 190 -5.39 9.82 -2.01
C GLY A 190 -6.00 10.94 -1.18
N THR A 191 -6.41 10.69 0.07
CA THR A 191 -7.10 11.70 0.88
C THR A 191 -6.19 12.62 1.69
N VAL A 192 -4.87 12.51 1.52
CA VAL A 192 -3.87 13.35 2.22
C VAL A 192 -2.93 14.01 1.20
N PRO A 193 -3.47 14.87 0.31
CA PRO A 193 -2.67 15.53 -0.74
C PRO A 193 -1.54 16.38 -0.17
N GLU A 194 -1.70 16.97 1.02
CA GLU A 194 -0.69 17.78 1.68
C GLU A 194 0.58 16.98 1.95
N ARG A 195 0.46 15.68 2.26
CA ARG A 195 1.62 14.79 2.44
C ARG A 195 2.34 14.54 1.13
N LEU A 196 1.60 14.43 0.02
CA LEU A 196 2.20 14.29 -1.30
C LEU A 196 2.94 15.57 -1.72
N GLU A 197 2.36 16.75 -1.45
CA GLU A 197 3.02 18.05 -1.67
C GLU A 197 4.34 18.15 -0.89
N GLU A 198 4.37 17.68 0.37
CA GLU A 198 5.60 17.64 1.17
C GLU A 198 6.65 16.69 0.57
N LEU A 199 6.25 15.48 0.11
CA LEU A 199 7.15 14.54 -0.55
C LEU A 199 7.78 15.15 -1.82
N ILE A 200 6.98 15.88 -2.61
CA ILE A 200 7.44 16.58 -3.82
C ILE A 200 8.44 17.67 -3.43
N LYS A 201 8.06 18.54 -2.50
CA LYS A 201 8.87 19.67 -2.05
C LYS A 201 10.22 19.27 -1.48
N ASP A 202 10.25 18.16 -0.75
CA ASP A 202 11.44 17.68 -0.06
C ASP A 202 12.27 16.68 -0.92
N ASP A 203 11.84 16.42 -2.17
CA ASP A 203 12.42 15.42 -3.10
C ASP A 203 12.58 14.04 -2.47
N LYS A 204 11.56 13.61 -1.69
CA LYS A 204 11.53 12.33 -0.97
C LYS A 204 10.45 11.40 -1.50
N LEU A 205 10.40 11.25 -2.81
CA LEU A 205 9.40 10.43 -3.49
C LEU A 205 9.70 8.92 -3.38
N PRO A 206 8.67 8.07 -3.33
CA PRO A 206 8.86 6.62 -3.38
C PRO A 206 9.34 6.18 -4.77
N THR A 207 9.90 4.97 -4.87
CA THR A 207 10.22 4.35 -6.17
C THR A 207 8.96 4.23 -7.05
N GLN A 208 7.81 3.95 -6.43
CA GLN A 208 6.53 3.89 -7.13
C GLN A 208 5.39 4.30 -6.21
N LEU A 209 4.59 5.28 -6.64
CA LEU A 209 3.40 5.75 -5.94
C LEU A 209 2.15 5.08 -6.53
N TYR A 210 1.31 4.53 -5.67
CA TYR A 210 -0.02 4.01 -6.01
C TYR A 210 -1.09 4.89 -5.39
N VAL A 211 -2.02 5.35 -6.21
CA VAL A 211 -3.27 5.95 -5.73
C VAL A 211 -4.42 4.97 -6.02
N SER A 212 -5.17 4.64 -4.99
CA SER A 212 -6.35 3.77 -5.10
C SER A 212 -7.54 4.61 -5.55
N LEU A 213 -7.92 4.47 -6.81
CA LEU A 213 -9.12 5.09 -7.37
C LEU A 213 -10.21 4.00 -7.47
N THR A 214 -11.19 4.05 -6.57
CA THR A 214 -12.16 2.96 -6.40
C THR A 214 -13.58 3.38 -6.71
N ALA A 215 -13.76 4.54 -7.32
CA ALA A 215 -15.04 5.06 -7.77
C ALA A 215 -14.87 5.96 -9.00
N PRO A 216 -15.79 5.92 -9.96
CA PRO A 216 -15.78 6.82 -11.12
C PRO A 216 -16.45 8.16 -10.86
N ASP A 217 -17.14 8.31 -9.71
CA ASP A 217 -17.92 9.48 -9.33
C ASP A 217 -18.11 9.54 -7.81
N ILE A 218 -18.56 10.71 -7.30
CA ILE A 218 -18.73 10.97 -5.88
C ILE A 218 -19.83 10.10 -5.22
N GLU A 219 -20.86 9.73 -5.96
CA GLU A 219 -21.94 8.88 -5.43
C GLU A 219 -21.42 7.48 -5.13
N THR A 220 -20.74 6.89 -6.10
CA THR A 220 -20.07 5.59 -5.94
C THR A 220 -18.99 5.65 -4.86
N TYR A 221 -18.21 6.74 -4.81
CA TYR A 221 -17.21 6.97 -3.77
C TYR A 221 -17.82 6.90 -2.38
N ASN A 222 -18.88 7.66 -2.13
CA ASN A 222 -19.53 7.70 -0.82
C ASN A 222 -20.07 6.33 -0.40
N ARG A 223 -20.64 5.58 -1.35
CA ARG A 223 -21.19 4.25 -1.09
C ARG A 223 -20.12 3.19 -0.83
N VAL A 224 -19.04 3.20 -1.62
CA VAL A 224 -18.03 2.13 -1.61
C VAL A 224 -16.90 2.39 -0.64
N ASN A 225 -16.46 3.65 -0.53
CA ASN A 225 -15.34 4.03 0.34
C ASN A 225 -15.78 4.41 1.75
N ILE A 226 -17.04 4.81 1.93
CA ILE A 226 -17.60 5.26 3.22
C ILE A 226 -16.61 6.22 3.90
N PRO A 227 -16.42 7.44 3.36
CA PRO A 227 -15.43 8.38 3.88
C PRO A 227 -15.77 8.80 5.31
N MET A 228 -14.73 8.91 6.14
CA MET A 228 -14.83 9.40 7.53
C MET A 228 -14.40 10.87 7.66
N ILE A 229 -14.11 11.52 6.54
CA ILE A 229 -13.79 12.95 6.41
C ILE A 229 -14.74 13.58 5.39
N PRO A 230 -15.15 14.82 5.58
CA PRO A 230 -16.20 15.44 4.74
C PRO A 230 -15.75 15.76 3.31
N ASP A 231 -14.48 16.09 3.11
CA ASP A 231 -13.86 16.57 1.87
C ASP A 231 -13.00 15.50 1.16
N GLY A 232 -13.30 14.22 1.40
CA GLY A 232 -12.46 13.12 0.93
C GLY A 232 -12.38 13.02 -0.61
N TRP A 233 -13.47 13.33 -1.32
CA TRP A 233 -13.49 13.30 -2.78
C TRP A 233 -12.64 14.42 -3.37
N GLU A 234 -12.80 15.63 -2.89
CA GLU A 234 -12.05 16.82 -3.31
C GLU A 234 -10.54 16.62 -3.08
N ARG A 235 -10.17 16.00 -1.97
CA ARG A 235 -8.79 15.63 -1.64
C ARG A 235 -8.22 14.61 -2.62
N ILE A 236 -9.00 13.61 -3.03
CA ILE A 236 -8.58 12.64 -4.04
C ILE A 236 -8.35 13.36 -5.37
N ILE A 237 -9.28 14.23 -5.80
CA ILE A 237 -9.10 15.02 -7.03
C ILE A 237 -7.81 15.83 -6.98
N LYS A 238 -7.54 16.52 -5.87
CA LYS A 238 -6.27 17.25 -5.68
C LYS A 238 -5.05 16.33 -5.76
N THR A 239 -5.12 15.12 -5.20
CA THR A 239 -4.04 14.13 -5.31
C THR A 239 -3.84 13.68 -6.76
N LEU A 240 -4.91 13.48 -7.54
CA LEU A 240 -4.81 13.15 -8.97
C LEU A 240 -4.16 14.27 -9.78
N ASP A 241 -4.48 15.54 -9.49
CA ASP A 241 -3.84 16.71 -10.11
C ASP A 241 -2.33 16.73 -9.83
N LEU A 242 -1.92 16.45 -8.60
CA LEU A 242 -0.49 16.38 -8.23
C LEU A 242 0.27 15.23 -8.91
N MET A 243 -0.42 14.17 -9.35
CA MET A 243 0.23 13.03 -10.01
C MET A 243 0.73 13.32 -11.41
N GLU A 244 0.14 14.28 -12.13
CA GLU A 244 0.42 14.52 -13.55
C GLU A 244 1.92 14.77 -13.84
N GLU A 245 2.59 15.54 -12.98
CA GLU A 245 3.98 15.97 -13.17
C GLU A 245 4.97 15.29 -12.22
N LEU A 246 4.56 14.21 -11.53
CA LEU A 246 5.44 13.57 -10.56
C LEU A 246 6.65 12.91 -11.22
N PRO A 247 7.89 13.23 -10.82
CA PRO A 247 9.11 12.63 -11.36
C PRO A 247 9.38 11.24 -10.76
N THR A 248 8.34 10.46 -10.53
CA THR A 248 8.43 9.07 -10.07
C THR A 248 7.42 8.20 -10.80
N ARG A 249 7.53 6.89 -10.62
CA ARG A 249 6.61 5.94 -11.23
C ARG A 249 5.24 6.04 -10.56
N THR A 250 4.20 6.24 -11.34
CA THR A 250 2.83 6.42 -10.85
C THR A 250 1.90 5.32 -11.32
N VAL A 251 1.05 4.86 -10.42
CA VAL A 251 0.03 3.83 -10.69
C VAL A 251 -1.31 4.27 -10.12
N ILE A 252 -2.34 4.24 -10.93
CA ILE A 252 -3.72 4.22 -10.43
C ILE A 252 -4.17 2.76 -10.33
N ARG A 253 -4.63 2.38 -9.13
CA ARG A 253 -5.19 1.06 -8.89
C ARG A 253 -6.69 1.12 -8.72
N LEU A 254 -7.40 0.48 -9.63
CA LEU A 254 -8.83 0.24 -9.52
C LEU A 254 -9.04 -1.07 -8.75
N THR A 255 -9.68 -1.00 -7.57
CA THR A 255 -10.17 -2.20 -6.89
C THR A 255 -11.63 -2.39 -7.28
N LEU A 256 -11.88 -3.26 -8.25
CA LEU A 256 -13.19 -3.45 -8.86
C LEU A 256 -14.00 -4.50 -8.08
N VAL A 257 -15.17 -4.07 -7.61
CA VAL A 257 -16.15 -4.87 -6.88
C VAL A 257 -17.39 -4.98 -7.76
N LYS A 258 -17.74 -6.20 -8.14
CA LYS A 258 -18.91 -6.44 -9.00
C LYS A 258 -20.19 -5.96 -8.30
N ASP A 259 -21.08 -5.37 -9.07
CA ASP A 259 -22.34 -4.77 -8.64
C ASP A 259 -22.22 -3.51 -7.76
N GLU A 260 -20.98 -3.08 -7.45
CA GLU A 260 -20.73 -1.90 -6.59
C GLU A 260 -20.07 -0.74 -7.36
N ASN A 261 -18.87 -0.97 -7.91
CA ASN A 261 -18.09 0.06 -8.59
C ASN A 261 -17.55 -0.36 -9.96
N MET A 262 -17.90 -1.56 -10.43
CA MET A 262 -17.46 -2.08 -11.73
C MET A 262 -18.41 -1.61 -12.85
N HIS A 263 -18.59 -0.30 -12.95
CA HIS A 263 -19.45 0.37 -13.94
C HIS A 263 -18.81 1.69 -14.36
N ASN A 264 -19.39 2.40 -15.32
CA ASN A 264 -18.96 3.73 -15.79
C ASN A 264 -17.45 3.82 -16.10
N PRO A 265 -16.90 3.01 -17.02
CA PRO A 265 -15.48 3.06 -17.38
C PRO A 265 -15.05 4.43 -17.91
N LYS A 266 -15.97 5.20 -18.55
CA LYS A 266 -15.71 6.57 -19.00
C LYS A 266 -15.41 7.51 -17.82
N GLY A 267 -16.16 7.45 -16.72
CA GLY A 267 -15.90 8.28 -15.53
C GLY A 267 -14.54 7.95 -14.89
N TYR A 268 -14.16 6.67 -14.83
CA TYR A 268 -12.79 6.28 -14.44
C TYR A 268 -11.75 6.88 -15.38
N ALA A 269 -11.98 6.81 -16.70
CA ALA A 269 -11.05 7.32 -17.68
C ALA A 269 -10.83 8.85 -17.55
N GLU A 270 -11.88 9.62 -17.30
CA GLU A 270 -11.78 11.06 -17.08
C GLU A 270 -10.86 11.39 -15.89
N LEU A 271 -10.97 10.65 -14.79
CA LEU A 271 -10.11 10.80 -13.61
C LEU A 271 -8.68 10.32 -13.86
N ILE A 272 -8.51 9.22 -14.60
CA ILE A 272 -7.19 8.69 -14.96
C ILE A 272 -6.47 9.69 -15.90
N MET A 273 -7.18 10.28 -16.88
CA MET A 273 -6.59 11.26 -17.80
C MET A 273 -6.18 12.56 -17.11
N LYS A 274 -6.81 12.90 -15.97
CA LYS A 274 -6.40 14.02 -15.12
C LYS A 274 -5.03 13.74 -14.46
N ALA A 275 -4.83 12.53 -13.96
CA ALA A 275 -3.60 12.13 -13.26
C ALA A 275 -2.47 11.68 -14.20
N LYS A 276 -2.76 11.30 -15.43
CA LYS A 276 -1.84 10.77 -16.45
C LYS A 276 -0.80 9.78 -15.91
N PRO A 277 -1.21 8.74 -15.15
CA PRO A 277 -0.28 7.81 -14.52
C PRO A 277 0.50 7.03 -15.57
N MET A 278 1.70 6.54 -15.22
CA MET A 278 2.45 5.61 -16.07
C MET A 278 1.69 4.29 -16.26
N PHE A 279 0.96 3.85 -15.23
CA PHE A 279 0.26 2.56 -15.22
C PHE A 279 -1.12 2.66 -14.59
N VAL A 280 -2.05 1.84 -15.08
CA VAL A 280 -3.34 1.59 -14.44
C VAL A 280 -3.46 0.09 -14.19
N GLU A 281 -3.75 -0.31 -12.96
CA GLU A 281 -4.03 -1.69 -12.57
C GLU A 281 -5.55 -1.88 -12.40
N ALA A 282 -6.23 -2.44 -13.39
CA ALA A 282 -7.61 -2.91 -13.23
C ALA A 282 -7.59 -4.25 -12.48
N LYS A 283 -7.98 -4.25 -11.20
CA LYS A 283 -7.80 -5.39 -10.31
C LYS A 283 -9.09 -5.78 -9.61
N ALA A 284 -9.40 -7.08 -9.65
CA ALA A 284 -10.54 -7.62 -8.91
C ALA A 284 -10.39 -7.43 -7.39
N TYR A 285 -11.48 -7.07 -6.76
CA TYR A 285 -11.71 -7.34 -5.36
C TYR A 285 -11.54 -8.84 -5.08
N MET A 286 -10.95 -9.16 -3.93
CA MET A 286 -10.79 -10.55 -3.47
C MET A 286 -11.63 -10.78 -2.22
N PHE A 287 -12.51 -11.78 -2.24
CA PHE A 287 -13.38 -12.16 -1.13
C PHE A 287 -12.59 -12.82 0.00
N VAL A 288 -11.86 -12.01 0.76
CA VAL A 288 -10.96 -12.45 1.84
C VAL A 288 -11.05 -11.55 3.07
N GLY A 289 -10.66 -12.09 4.22
CA GLY A 289 -10.57 -11.34 5.47
C GLY A 289 -11.92 -10.78 5.91
N PHE A 290 -11.90 -9.61 6.51
CA PHE A 290 -13.08 -8.95 7.09
C PHE A 290 -14.06 -8.38 6.05
N SER A 291 -13.66 -8.21 4.78
CA SER A 291 -14.60 -7.81 3.73
C SER A 291 -15.74 -8.83 3.55
N ARG A 292 -15.54 -10.07 3.97
CA ARG A 292 -16.56 -11.15 3.95
C ARG A 292 -17.74 -10.87 4.88
N ASN A 293 -17.61 -9.94 5.80
CA ASN A 293 -18.71 -9.51 6.67
C ASN A 293 -19.62 -8.48 5.98
N ARG A 294 -19.19 -7.89 4.86
CA ARG A 294 -19.88 -6.80 4.16
C ARG A 294 -20.26 -7.14 2.71
N LEU A 295 -19.53 -8.07 2.10
CA LEU A 295 -19.70 -8.49 0.70
C LEU A 295 -19.86 -10.00 0.62
N THR A 296 -20.27 -10.47 -0.53
CA THR A 296 -20.42 -11.89 -0.86
C THR A 296 -19.39 -12.34 -1.89
N ILE A 297 -19.28 -13.64 -2.10
CA ILE A 297 -18.42 -14.20 -3.15
C ILE A 297 -18.81 -13.70 -4.56
N ASN A 298 -20.09 -13.38 -4.78
CA ASN A 298 -20.59 -12.89 -6.07
C ASN A 298 -20.08 -11.49 -6.41
N ASN A 299 -19.69 -10.69 -5.40
CA ASN A 299 -19.08 -9.39 -5.60
C ASN A 299 -17.61 -9.46 -6.06
N MET A 300 -17.01 -10.67 -6.07
CA MET A 300 -15.66 -10.90 -6.54
C MET A 300 -15.64 -11.17 -8.05
N PRO A 301 -15.21 -10.22 -8.91
CA PRO A 301 -15.17 -10.42 -10.35
C PRO A 301 -14.27 -11.60 -10.75
N LYS A 302 -14.64 -12.31 -11.81
CA LYS A 302 -13.74 -13.24 -12.49
C LYS A 302 -12.67 -12.48 -13.27
N HIS A 303 -11.61 -13.16 -13.69
CA HIS A 303 -10.54 -12.51 -14.45
C HIS A 303 -11.03 -11.99 -15.80
N GLU A 304 -11.90 -12.74 -16.47
CA GLU A 304 -12.50 -12.40 -17.76
C GLU A 304 -13.36 -11.13 -17.65
N GLU A 305 -14.06 -10.94 -16.53
CA GLU A 305 -14.85 -9.72 -16.27
C GLU A 305 -13.94 -8.50 -16.07
N ILE A 306 -12.79 -8.66 -15.39
CA ILE A 306 -11.79 -7.60 -15.25
C ILE A 306 -11.18 -7.25 -16.61
N LYS A 307 -10.88 -8.26 -17.43
CA LYS A 307 -10.35 -8.06 -18.77
C LYS A 307 -11.32 -7.28 -19.66
N ALA A 308 -12.58 -7.69 -19.70
CA ALA A 308 -13.63 -6.99 -20.43
C ALA A 308 -13.81 -5.54 -19.96
N PHE A 309 -13.73 -5.30 -18.64
CA PHE A 309 -13.76 -3.94 -18.09
C PHE A 309 -12.55 -3.11 -18.53
N ALA A 310 -11.34 -3.70 -18.51
CA ALA A 310 -10.11 -3.03 -18.95
C ALA A 310 -10.14 -2.72 -20.45
N GLU A 311 -10.65 -3.62 -21.29
CA GLU A 311 -10.84 -3.45 -22.73
C GLU A 311 -11.83 -2.30 -23.02
N GLU A 312 -12.89 -2.19 -22.23
CA GLU A 312 -13.83 -1.06 -22.35
C GLU A 312 -13.20 0.25 -21.87
N LEU A 313 -12.48 0.24 -20.75
CA LEU A 313 -11.83 1.40 -20.16
C LEU A 313 -10.83 2.03 -21.14
N VAL A 314 -10.00 1.21 -21.80
CA VAL A 314 -8.95 1.69 -22.74
C VAL A 314 -9.53 2.44 -23.93
N LYS A 315 -10.77 2.19 -24.36
CA LYS A 315 -11.43 2.94 -25.43
C LYS A 315 -11.57 4.44 -25.10
N TYR A 316 -11.59 4.79 -23.81
CA TYR A 316 -11.67 6.17 -23.31
C TYR A 316 -10.32 6.72 -22.83
N LEU A 317 -9.22 5.96 -22.99
CA LEU A 317 -7.88 6.34 -22.55
C LEU A 317 -6.93 6.54 -23.76
N PRO A 318 -7.01 7.66 -24.47
CA PRO A 318 -6.07 7.92 -25.56
C PRO A 318 -4.63 7.94 -25.04
N GLY A 319 -3.71 7.27 -25.74
CA GLY A 319 -2.32 7.13 -25.34
C GLY A 319 -2.04 6.04 -24.29
N TYR A 320 -2.96 5.07 -24.14
CA TYR A 320 -2.79 3.91 -23.28
C TYR A 320 -3.20 2.64 -24.01
N HIS A 321 -2.56 1.53 -23.64
CA HIS A 321 -2.90 0.18 -24.13
C HIS A 321 -2.85 -0.84 -23.01
N ILE A 322 -3.50 -2.00 -23.22
CA ILE A 322 -3.34 -3.16 -22.35
C ILE A 322 -1.98 -3.79 -22.63
N GLU A 323 -1.11 -3.79 -21.63
CA GLU A 323 0.26 -4.31 -21.75
C GLU A 323 0.39 -5.75 -21.26
N ASP A 324 -0.28 -6.12 -20.17
CA ASP A 324 -0.11 -7.44 -19.57
C ASP A 324 -1.30 -7.79 -18.66
N GLU A 325 -1.42 -9.06 -18.29
CA GLU A 325 -2.42 -9.54 -17.33
C GLU A 325 -1.85 -10.61 -16.41
N TYR A 326 -2.45 -10.78 -15.22
CA TYR A 326 -2.06 -11.83 -14.30
C TYR A 326 -3.29 -12.48 -13.66
N GLN A 327 -3.73 -13.59 -14.25
CA GLN A 327 -4.95 -14.31 -13.88
C GLN A 327 -5.01 -14.73 -12.40
N PRO A 328 -3.91 -15.25 -11.76
CA PRO A 328 -3.98 -15.64 -10.35
C PRO A 328 -4.29 -14.48 -9.38
N SER A 329 -4.01 -13.24 -9.76
CA SER A 329 -4.36 -12.04 -9.01
C SER A 329 -5.57 -11.30 -9.60
N ARG A 330 -6.14 -11.77 -10.72
CA ARG A 330 -7.23 -11.14 -11.45
C ARG A 330 -6.95 -9.66 -11.69
N VAL A 331 -5.85 -9.38 -12.35
CA VAL A 331 -5.40 -8.01 -12.63
C VAL A 331 -4.96 -7.88 -14.08
N VAL A 332 -5.32 -6.76 -14.69
CA VAL A 332 -4.87 -6.32 -16.01
C VAL A 332 -4.07 -5.05 -15.84
N LEU A 333 -2.91 -4.99 -16.50
CA LEU A 333 -2.04 -3.82 -16.55
C LEU A 333 -2.32 -3.03 -17.83
N ILE A 334 -2.68 -1.78 -17.66
CA ILE A 334 -2.78 -0.79 -18.74
C ILE A 334 -1.57 0.13 -18.57
N MET A 335 -0.87 0.42 -19.66
CA MET A 335 0.36 1.20 -19.69
C MET A 335 0.25 2.36 -20.65
N ARG A 336 0.84 3.50 -20.30
CA ARG A 336 0.93 4.68 -21.16
C ARG A 336 1.91 4.41 -22.32
N ASP A 337 1.56 4.84 -23.53
CA ASP A 337 2.26 4.48 -24.77
C ASP A 337 3.69 5.02 -24.87
N ASP A 338 4.03 6.08 -24.14
CA ASP A 338 5.38 6.66 -24.09
C ASP A 338 6.36 5.84 -23.20
N ILE A 339 5.85 4.85 -22.46
CA ILE A 339 6.67 3.99 -21.61
C ILE A 339 7.15 2.79 -22.43
N SER A 340 8.47 2.60 -22.52
CA SER A 340 9.02 1.42 -23.20
C SER A 340 8.74 0.14 -22.39
N LYS A 341 8.77 -1.01 -23.07
CA LYS A 341 8.63 -2.32 -22.40
C LYS A 341 9.68 -2.54 -21.32
N GLU A 342 10.91 -2.10 -21.53
CA GLU A 342 12.01 -2.13 -20.56
C GLU A 342 11.80 -1.12 -19.43
N GLY A 343 11.24 0.06 -19.72
CA GLY A 343 10.88 1.10 -18.75
C GLY A 343 9.80 0.67 -17.75
N ARG A 344 9.07 -0.40 -18.07
CA ARG A 344 8.13 -1.05 -17.17
C ARG A 344 8.81 -1.66 -15.94
N PHE A 345 10.03 -2.16 -16.08
CA PHE A 345 10.74 -2.83 -15.00
C PHE A 345 11.51 -1.86 -14.11
N ILE A 346 11.46 -2.12 -12.80
CA ILE A 346 12.24 -1.37 -11.83
C ILE A 346 13.68 -1.89 -11.87
N LYS A 347 14.62 -0.98 -12.06
CA LYS A 347 16.06 -1.30 -11.98
C LYS A 347 16.45 -1.50 -10.51
N HIS A 348 17.19 -2.56 -10.23
CA HIS A 348 17.67 -2.96 -8.90
C HIS A 348 19.15 -2.72 -8.74
#